data_43dc14f905de58a23a78e268f733125f
#
_entry.id   43dc14f905de58a23a78e268f733125f
#
_cell.length_a   1.000
_cell.length_b   1.000
_cell.length_c   1.000
_cell.angle_alpha   90.00
_cell.angle_beta   90.00
_cell.angle_gamma   90.00
#
_symmetry.space_group_name_H-M   'P 1'
#
loop_
_entity.id
_entity.type
_entity.pdbx_description
1 polymer ?
#
loop_
_entity_poly.entity_id
_entity_poly.type
_entity_poly.pdbx_seq_one_letter_code
_entity_poly.pdbx_strand_id
1 'polypeptide(L)'
;HQCDRRQRQMCIRDSHYPQESVEFFELVFEENWSLVWKGCVSVPEKYYINDITVESSGSFFTTHMYPRNISMNEWLSAAIFKYPTGVVLFWNKFKFEELSFTNAGQPNGIAKKDNILYVANNLSDTVKAYDLIKKEEVFSYSINSPDNLVIDDNSIWVTSLDHETLDVTAKCPGYTLKGIEEDHMVCSLPFKVIELSAKDLTAVNIFTFNKNKAAFPTVALPDGDSVWVGSFSLDRLVSFKN
;
A
#
# COMPACT_ATOMS: atom_id res chain seq x y z
N HIS A 1 -25.94 4.37 1.59
CA HIS A 1 -25.69 5.08 0.33
C HIS A 1 -25.34 4.05 -0.73
N GLN A 2 -26.14 3.94 -1.79
CA GLN A 2 -25.82 3.12 -2.97
C GLN A 2 -24.83 3.91 -3.83
N CYS A 3 -23.68 3.31 -4.13
CA CYS A 3 -22.78 3.87 -5.15
C CYS A 3 -23.47 3.87 -6.50
N ASP A 4 -23.53 5.02 -7.16
CA ASP A 4 -24.16 5.14 -8.49
C ASP A 4 -23.31 4.40 -9.54
N ARG A 5 -24.00 3.68 -10.45
CA ARG A 5 -23.35 2.96 -11.56
C ARG A 5 -22.49 3.85 -12.47
N ARG A 6 -22.82 5.14 -12.58
CA ARG A 6 -22.04 6.10 -13.38
C ARG A 6 -20.72 6.53 -12.70
N GLN A 7 -20.68 6.57 -11.37
CA GLN A 7 -19.47 6.85 -10.61
C GLN A 7 -18.44 5.71 -10.70
N ARG A 8 -18.87 4.46 -10.95
CA ARG A 8 -17.95 3.31 -11.08
C ARG A 8 -16.96 3.42 -12.24
N GLN A 9 -17.39 3.90 -13.41
CA GLN A 9 -16.47 4.11 -14.52
C GLN A 9 -15.47 5.23 -14.25
N MET A 10 -15.81 6.15 -13.35
CA MET A 10 -14.94 7.24 -12.92
C MET A 10 -14.02 6.84 -11.75
N CYS A 11 -14.48 6.02 -10.81
CA CYS A 11 -13.64 5.52 -9.70
C CYS A 11 -12.47 4.66 -10.17
N ILE A 12 -12.60 3.93 -11.28
CA ILE A 12 -11.51 3.16 -11.89
C ILE A 12 -10.48 4.05 -12.60
N ARG A 13 -10.88 5.28 -12.98
CA ARG A 13 -10.05 6.19 -13.78
C ARG A 13 -9.46 7.36 -13.03
N ASP A 14 -10.00 7.70 -11.88
CA ASP A 14 -9.65 8.96 -11.20
C ASP A 14 -9.65 8.80 -9.68
N SER A 15 -8.47 8.54 -9.14
CA SER A 15 -8.20 8.50 -7.69
C SER A 15 -8.38 9.86 -7.00
N HIS A 16 -8.88 10.89 -7.70
CA HIS A 16 -8.97 12.28 -7.24
C HIS A 16 -10.40 12.75 -7.00
N TYR A 17 -11.40 11.85 -7.08
CA TYR A 17 -12.78 12.24 -6.78
C TYR A 17 -13.04 12.32 -5.27
N PRO A 18 -13.95 13.21 -4.82
CA PRO A 18 -14.11 13.54 -3.39
C PRO A 18 -14.58 12.35 -2.52
N GLN A 19 -14.96 11.23 -3.11
CA GLN A 19 -15.43 10.06 -2.36
C GLN A 19 -14.82 8.77 -2.90
N GLU A 20 -13.98 8.15 -2.10
CA GLU A 20 -13.42 6.82 -2.36
C GLU A 20 -14.41 5.73 -1.96
N SER A 21 -14.30 4.56 -2.60
CA SER A 21 -15.09 3.39 -2.27
C SER A 21 -14.25 2.11 -2.38
N VAL A 22 -14.62 1.12 -1.59
CA VAL A 22 -14.13 -0.25 -1.73
C VAL A 22 -15.16 -1.03 -2.55
N GLU A 23 -14.74 -1.49 -3.73
CA GLU A 23 -15.58 -2.20 -4.68
C GLU A 23 -15.41 -3.72 -4.52
N PHE A 24 -16.52 -4.45 -4.46
CA PHE A 24 -16.53 -5.90 -4.32
C PHE A 24 -16.92 -6.57 -5.63
N PHE A 25 -16.10 -7.50 -6.08
CA PHE A 25 -16.34 -8.31 -7.27
C PHE A 25 -16.29 -9.80 -6.90
N GLU A 26 -17.13 -10.59 -7.55
CA GLU A 26 -17.00 -12.05 -7.60
C GLU A 26 -16.18 -12.44 -8.83
N LEU A 27 -15.17 -13.26 -8.64
CA LEU A 27 -14.42 -13.88 -9.72
C LEU A 27 -15.16 -15.13 -10.18
N VAL A 28 -15.66 -15.12 -11.41
CA VAL A 28 -16.43 -16.22 -11.99
C VAL A 28 -15.66 -16.81 -13.16
N PHE A 29 -15.57 -18.14 -13.20
CA PHE A 29 -15.03 -18.88 -14.33
C PHE A 29 -16.15 -19.71 -14.97
N GLU A 30 -16.48 -19.41 -16.23
CA GLU A 30 -17.34 -20.22 -17.08
C GLU A 30 -16.50 -20.78 -18.22
N GLU A 31 -16.46 -20.15 -19.38
CA GLU A 31 -15.51 -20.41 -20.47
C GLU A 31 -14.24 -19.54 -20.32
N ASN A 32 -14.39 -18.37 -19.74
CA ASN A 32 -13.33 -17.40 -19.44
C ASN A 32 -13.55 -16.79 -18.05
N TRP A 33 -12.48 -16.24 -17.48
CA TRP A 33 -12.56 -15.48 -16.25
C TRP A 33 -13.30 -14.16 -16.44
N SER A 34 -14.21 -13.87 -15.53
CA SER A 34 -14.96 -12.59 -15.49
C SER A 34 -15.07 -12.07 -14.05
N LEU A 35 -15.22 -10.75 -13.92
CA LEU A 35 -15.48 -10.08 -12.66
C LEU A 35 -16.93 -9.60 -12.62
N VAL A 36 -17.71 -10.14 -11.70
CA VAL A 36 -19.11 -9.74 -11.48
C VAL A 36 -19.17 -8.84 -10.26
N TRP A 37 -19.55 -7.60 -10.47
CA TRP A 37 -19.67 -6.63 -9.38
C TRP A 37 -20.79 -6.99 -8.41
N LYS A 38 -20.52 -6.94 -7.12
CA LYS A 38 -21.43 -7.30 -6.00
C LYS A 38 -21.87 -6.11 -5.16
N GLY A 39 -21.11 -5.03 -5.15
CA GLY A 39 -21.44 -3.86 -4.35
C GLY A 39 -20.22 -3.02 -4.02
N CYS A 40 -20.46 -1.96 -3.26
CA CYS A 40 -19.36 -1.11 -2.77
C CYS A 40 -19.64 -0.62 -1.35
N VAL A 41 -18.57 -0.19 -0.69
CA VAL A 41 -18.60 0.52 0.58
C VAL A 41 -17.97 1.89 0.37
N SER A 42 -18.78 2.95 0.54
CA SER A 42 -18.28 4.33 0.46
C SER A 42 -17.40 4.63 1.67
N VAL A 43 -16.21 5.16 1.43
CA VAL A 43 -15.29 5.61 2.46
C VAL A 43 -15.68 7.03 2.91
N PRO A 44 -15.75 7.33 4.22
CA PRO A 44 -16.00 8.69 4.69
C PRO A 44 -14.98 9.69 4.12
N GLU A 45 -15.44 10.87 3.70
CA GLU A 45 -14.65 11.87 2.98
C GLU A 45 -13.36 12.29 3.69
N LYS A 46 -13.33 12.24 5.01
CA LYS A 46 -12.15 12.58 5.82
C LYS A 46 -10.96 11.62 5.65
N TYR A 47 -11.22 10.40 5.15
CA TYR A 47 -10.18 9.40 4.97
C TYR A 47 -9.65 9.38 3.54
N TYR A 48 -8.36 9.10 3.40
CA TYR A 48 -7.66 8.86 2.16
C TYR A 48 -6.99 7.49 2.25
N ILE A 49 -7.66 6.47 1.67
CA ILE A 49 -7.24 5.07 1.81
C ILE A 49 -6.23 4.67 0.74
N ASN A 50 -5.45 3.61 1.01
CA ASN A 50 -4.50 3.06 0.07
C ASN A 50 -4.75 1.57 -0.16
N ASP A 51 -4.35 0.71 0.77
CA ASP A 51 -4.38 -0.74 0.61
C ASP A 51 -5.44 -1.38 1.52
N ILE A 52 -5.81 -2.62 1.22
CA ILE A 52 -6.91 -3.33 1.87
C ILE A 52 -6.58 -4.80 2.10
N THR A 53 -6.97 -5.33 3.27
CA THR A 53 -6.99 -6.77 3.55
C THR A 53 -8.37 -7.20 4.03
N VAL A 54 -8.93 -8.25 3.41
CA VAL A 54 -10.33 -8.67 3.59
C VAL A 54 -10.42 -9.89 4.48
N GLU A 55 -11.39 -9.87 5.41
CA GLU A 55 -11.75 -11.00 6.26
C GLU A 55 -12.73 -11.94 5.53
N SER A 56 -12.70 -13.22 5.87
CA SER A 56 -13.67 -14.21 5.35
C SER A 56 -15.12 -13.85 5.65
N SER A 57 -15.35 -13.06 6.70
CA SER A 57 -16.67 -12.52 7.07
C SER A 57 -17.18 -11.46 6.09
N GLY A 58 -16.28 -10.88 5.24
CA GLY A 58 -16.56 -9.73 4.38
C GLY A 58 -16.32 -8.37 5.05
N SER A 59 -15.92 -8.30 6.32
CA SER A 59 -15.31 -7.10 6.91
C SER A 59 -13.88 -6.92 6.38
N PHE A 60 -13.29 -5.76 6.55
CA PHE A 60 -11.95 -5.50 6.05
C PHE A 60 -11.19 -4.46 6.87
N PHE A 61 -9.88 -4.50 6.75
CA PHE A 61 -8.98 -3.45 7.21
C PHE A 61 -8.45 -2.68 6.01
N THR A 62 -8.26 -1.37 6.16
CA THR A 62 -7.63 -0.53 5.13
C THR A 62 -6.75 0.53 5.79
N THR A 63 -5.71 0.93 5.10
CA THR A 63 -4.84 2.00 5.57
C THR A 63 -5.41 3.37 5.20
N HIS A 64 -5.41 4.30 6.15
CA HIS A 64 -5.61 5.72 5.93
C HIS A 64 -4.24 6.41 6.02
N MET A 65 -3.78 6.97 4.91
CA MET A 65 -2.41 7.46 4.80
C MET A 65 -2.19 8.79 5.54
N TYR A 66 -3.05 9.75 5.27
CA TYR A 66 -3.00 11.12 5.82
C TYR A 66 -4.32 11.85 5.55
N PRO A 67 -4.61 12.95 6.26
CA PRO A 67 -5.81 13.75 6.01
C PRO A 67 -5.88 14.19 4.54
N ARG A 68 -7.03 14.02 3.91
CA ARG A 68 -7.22 14.33 2.48
C ARG A 68 -6.84 15.75 2.10
N ASN A 69 -6.94 16.69 3.03
CA ASN A 69 -6.61 18.09 2.86
C ASN A 69 -5.23 18.48 3.41
N ILE A 70 -4.34 17.50 3.65
CA ILE A 70 -2.98 17.77 4.12
C ILE A 70 -2.27 18.71 3.12
N SER A 71 -1.67 19.77 3.64
CA SER A 71 -0.85 20.65 2.81
C SER A 71 0.51 20.01 2.50
N MET A 72 1.15 20.47 1.43
CA MET A 72 2.49 20.01 1.07
C MET A 72 3.52 20.27 2.20
N ASN A 73 3.40 21.38 2.91
CA ASN A 73 4.30 21.70 4.02
C ASN A 73 4.10 20.75 5.21
N GLU A 74 2.85 20.40 5.52
CA GLU A 74 2.54 19.43 6.58
C GLU A 74 3.05 18.04 6.20
N TRP A 75 2.84 17.62 4.95
CA TRP A 75 3.34 16.33 4.45
C TRP A 75 4.87 16.27 4.49
N LEU A 76 5.58 17.30 3.99
CA LEU A 76 7.03 17.38 4.07
C LEU A 76 7.54 17.39 5.51
N SER A 77 6.86 18.10 6.40
CA SER A 77 7.19 18.11 7.83
C SER A 77 7.04 16.70 8.43
N ALA A 78 5.95 15.99 8.07
CA ALA A 78 5.77 14.61 8.51
C ALA A 78 6.87 13.68 7.96
N ALA A 79 7.28 13.85 6.70
CA ALA A 79 8.36 13.08 6.10
C ALA A 79 9.72 13.31 6.80
N ILE A 80 10.02 14.56 7.16
CA ILE A 80 11.29 14.95 7.82
C ILE A 80 11.31 14.49 9.28
N PHE A 81 10.24 14.77 10.03
CA PHE A 81 10.19 14.56 11.47
C PHE A 81 9.58 13.21 11.87
N LYS A 82 9.12 12.41 10.89
CA LYS A 82 8.57 11.05 11.08
C LYS A 82 7.39 10.97 12.05
N TYR A 83 6.57 12.03 12.16
CA TYR A 83 5.40 11.96 13.02
C TYR A 83 4.18 11.30 12.32
N PRO A 84 3.22 10.77 13.10
CA PRO A 84 2.07 10.07 12.55
C PRO A 84 1.18 10.98 11.70
N THR A 85 0.73 10.47 10.55
CA THR A 85 -0.22 11.15 9.65
C THR A 85 -1.49 10.35 9.43
N GLY A 86 -1.46 9.04 9.70
CA GLY A 86 -2.56 8.14 9.40
C GLY A 86 -2.67 6.97 10.37
N VAL A 87 -3.62 6.09 10.09
CA VAL A 87 -4.04 4.99 10.96
C VAL A 87 -4.67 3.88 10.13
N VAL A 88 -4.73 2.66 10.66
CA VAL A 88 -5.55 1.60 10.07
C VAL A 88 -7.01 1.79 10.47
N LEU A 89 -7.89 1.62 9.48
CA LEU A 89 -9.34 1.59 9.65
C LEU A 89 -9.84 0.15 9.57
N PHE A 90 -10.79 -0.20 10.42
CA PHE A 90 -11.55 -1.43 10.35
C PHE A 90 -13.00 -1.14 9.96
N TRP A 91 -13.46 -1.72 8.85
CA TRP A 91 -14.86 -1.72 8.47
C TRP A 91 -15.54 -3.01 8.95
N ASN A 92 -16.46 -2.87 9.90
CA ASN A 92 -17.14 -3.99 10.55
C ASN A 92 -18.48 -4.36 9.90
N LYS A 93 -18.69 -3.98 8.62
CA LYS A 93 -19.93 -4.06 7.80
C LYS A 93 -20.96 -2.98 8.07
N PHE A 94 -20.80 -2.18 9.12
CA PHE A 94 -21.74 -1.11 9.49
C PHE A 94 -21.07 0.26 9.51
N LYS A 95 -19.85 0.33 10.02
CA LYS A 95 -19.09 1.57 10.20
C LYS A 95 -17.59 1.35 10.11
N PHE A 96 -16.85 2.41 9.83
CA PHE A 96 -15.41 2.45 9.98
C PHE A 96 -15.02 2.79 11.41
N GLU A 97 -14.03 2.08 11.94
CA GLU A 97 -13.44 2.29 13.26
C GLU A 97 -11.94 2.51 13.11
N GLU A 98 -11.40 3.56 13.72
CA GLU A 98 -9.96 3.83 13.75
C GLU A 98 -9.28 2.93 14.78
N LEU A 99 -8.24 2.21 14.37
CA LEU A 99 -7.40 1.43 15.27
C LEU A 99 -6.24 2.29 15.77
N SER A 100 -6.49 3.14 16.75
CA SER A 100 -5.54 4.18 17.22
C SER A 100 -4.17 3.65 17.63
N PHE A 101 -4.05 2.38 18.01
CA PHE A 101 -2.77 1.73 18.32
C PHE A 101 -1.89 1.49 17.08
N THR A 102 -2.39 1.76 15.86
CA THR A 102 -1.66 1.63 14.58
C THR A 102 -1.22 2.99 14.00
N ASN A 103 -1.33 4.08 14.77
CA ASN A 103 -0.94 5.41 14.29
C ASN A 103 0.52 5.44 13.82
N ALA A 104 0.76 5.90 12.59
CA ALA A 104 2.08 5.97 11.98
C ALA A 104 2.15 7.02 10.86
N GLY A 105 3.37 7.30 10.38
CA GLY A 105 3.58 8.18 9.23
C GLY A 105 3.27 7.45 7.93
N GLN A 106 2.19 7.83 7.29
CA GLN A 106 1.69 7.32 6.02
C GLN A 106 1.59 5.78 6.01
N PRO A 107 0.65 5.17 6.78
CA PRO A 107 0.31 3.76 6.59
C PRO A 107 -0.09 3.52 5.14
N ASN A 108 0.62 2.59 4.47
CA ASN A 108 0.49 2.31 3.04
C ASN A 108 0.01 0.87 2.85
N GLY A 109 0.90 -0.09 2.64
CA GLY A 109 0.54 -1.50 2.49
C GLY A 109 0.01 -2.14 3.76
N ILE A 110 -0.92 -3.08 3.61
CA ILE A 110 -1.53 -3.82 4.73
C ILE A 110 -1.76 -5.28 4.38
N ALA A 111 -1.41 -6.16 5.29
CA ALA A 111 -1.72 -7.59 5.18
C ALA A 111 -2.08 -8.17 6.54
N LYS A 112 -2.82 -9.28 6.56
CA LYS A 112 -3.25 -9.91 7.81
C LYS A 112 -3.04 -11.42 7.75
N LYS A 113 -2.52 -11.96 8.85
CA LYS A 113 -2.45 -13.40 9.10
C LYS A 113 -2.89 -13.68 10.53
N ASP A 114 -3.88 -14.53 10.70
CA ASP A 114 -4.49 -14.82 12.01
C ASP A 114 -4.92 -13.55 12.74
N ASN A 115 -4.41 -13.29 13.94
CA ASN A 115 -4.67 -12.09 14.72
C ASN A 115 -3.60 -11.01 14.58
N ILE A 116 -2.65 -11.18 13.68
CA ILE A 116 -1.57 -10.22 13.45
C ILE A 116 -1.84 -9.43 12.18
N LEU A 117 -1.79 -8.11 12.30
CA LEU A 117 -1.90 -7.15 11.22
C LEU A 117 -0.53 -6.57 10.94
N TYR A 118 -0.10 -6.63 9.70
CA TYR A 118 1.18 -6.10 9.22
C TYR A 118 0.92 -4.84 8.41
N VAL A 119 1.66 -3.77 8.69
CA VAL A 119 1.47 -2.47 8.05
C VAL A 119 2.81 -1.90 7.61
N ALA A 120 2.94 -1.55 6.35
CA ALA A 120 4.02 -0.74 5.82
C ALA A 120 3.72 0.73 6.09
N ASN A 121 4.63 1.42 6.78
CA ASN A 121 4.49 2.82 7.13
C ASN A 121 5.54 3.62 6.37
N ASN A 122 5.14 4.18 5.23
CA ASN A 122 6.05 4.77 4.25
C ASN A 122 6.88 5.93 4.84
N LEU A 123 6.26 6.94 5.45
CA LEU A 123 6.97 8.06 6.04
C LEU A 123 7.64 7.73 7.39
N SER A 124 7.22 6.67 8.07
CA SER A 124 7.89 6.22 9.30
C SER A 124 9.07 5.28 9.05
N ASP A 125 9.32 4.87 7.81
CA ASP A 125 10.38 3.93 7.42
C ASP A 125 10.33 2.61 8.22
N THR A 126 9.14 2.04 8.37
CA THR A 126 8.94 0.80 9.13
C THR A 126 7.91 -0.12 8.51
N VAL A 127 8.12 -1.43 8.67
CA VAL A 127 7.04 -2.41 8.67
C VAL A 127 6.77 -2.79 10.12
N LYS A 128 5.51 -2.74 10.54
CA LYS A 128 5.09 -3.05 11.91
C LYS A 128 4.07 -4.18 11.93
N ALA A 129 4.16 -5.00 12.96
CA ALA A 129 3.19 -6.04 13.26
C ALA A 129 2.40 -5.67 14.52
N TYR A 130 1.08 -5.75 14.46
CA TYR A 130 0.17 -5.42 15.54
C TYR A 130 -0.68 -6.64 15.93
N ASP A 131 -0.75 -6.95 17.21
CA ASP A 131 -1.67 -7.94 17.75
C ASP A 131 -3.06 -7.29 17.92
N LEU A 132 -4.04 -7.76 17.16
CA LEU A 132 -5.41 -7.23 17.16
C LEU A 132 -6.18 -7.52 18.46
N ILE A 133 -5.79 -8.58 19.20
CA ILE A 133 -6.42 -8.93 20.48
C ILE A 133 -5.89 -8.04 21.59
N LYS A 134 -4.56 -7.90 21.67
CA LYS A 134 -3.88 -7.09 22.69
C LYS A 134 -3.96 -5.60 22.37
N LYS A 135 -4.18 -5.24 21.08
CA LYS A 135 -4.20 -3.87 20.57
C LYS A 135 -2.88 -3.13 20.80
N GLU A 136 -1.79 -3.80 20.48
CA GLU A 136 -0.42 -3.27 20.64
C GLU A 136 0.49 -3.68 19.48
N GLU A 137 1.56 -2.91 19.27
CA GLU A 137 2.67 -3.29 18.40
C GLU A 137 3.46 -4.43 19.05
N VAL A 138 3.73 -5.50 18.29
CA VAL A 138 4.48 -6.66 18.77
C VAL A 138 5.87 -6.79 18.13
N PHE A 139 6.00 -6.38 16.87
CA PHE A 139 7.27 -6.38 16.14
C PHE A 139 7.36 -5.17 15.22
N SER A 140 8.60 -4.75 14.92
CA SER A 140 8.92 -3.69 13.98
C SER A 140 10.20 -4.00 13.23
N TYR A 141 10.23 -3.69 11.93
CA TYR A 141 11.39 -3.76 11.06
C TYR A 141 11.63 -2.42 10.40
N SER A 142 12.86 -1.89 10.50
CA SER A 142 13.24 -0.62 9.88
C SER A 142 13.59 -0.85 8.40
N ILE A 143 12.94 -0.10 7.52
CA ILE A 143 13.06 -0.21 6.07
C ILE A 143 12.70 1.13 5.43
N ASN A 144 13.51 1.62 4.50
CA ASN A 144 13.30 2.93 3.88
C ASN A 144 12.08 2.93 2.96
N SER A 145 11.16 3.85 3.18
CA SER A 145 9.97 4.10 2.36
C SER A 145 9.27 2.82 1.86
N PRO A 146 8.80 1.92 2.75
CA PRO A 146 8.08 0.72 2.33
C PRO A 146 6.74 1.08 1.69
N ASP A 147 6.34 0.28 0.68
CA ASP A 147 5.07 0.45 0.00
C ASP A 147 4.11 -0.72 0.35
N ASN A 148 3.68 -1.54 -0.58
CA ASN A 148 2.71 -2.59 -0.29
C ASN A 148 3.33 -3.88 0.26
N LEU A 149 2.48 -4.67 0.92
CA LEU A 149 2.83 -5.96 1.53
C LEU A 149 2.04 -7.09 0.86
N VAL A 150 2.71 -8.23 0.70
CA VAL A 150 2.07 -9.50 0.32
C VAL A 150 2.47 -10.57 1.32
N ILE A 151 1.50 -11.34 1.81
CA ILE A 151 1.77 -12.55 2.61
C ILE A 151 1.76 -13.76 1.69
N ASP A 152 2.84 -14.53 1.75
CA ASP A 152 2.97 -15.84 1.14
C ASP A 152 3.44 -16.83 2.22
N ASP A 153 2.60 -17.78 2.56
CA ASP A 153 2.79 -18.74 3.66
C ASP A 153 3.19 -18.06 4.98
N ASN A 154 4.46 -18.14 5.36
CA ASN A 154 5.03 -17.58 6.59
C ASN A 154 5.95 -16.39 6.32
N SER A 155 5.96 -15.89 5.11
CA SER A 155 6.77 -14.76 4.67
C SER A 155 5.91 -13.56 4.34
N ILE A 156 6.46 -12.37 4.55
CA ILE A 156 5.90 -11.09 4.14
C ILE A 156 6.86 -10.51 3.13
N TRP A 157 6.37 -10.25 1.94
CA TRP A 157 7.10 -9.61 0.87
C TRP A 157 6.76 -8.14 0.83
N VAL A 158 7.78 -7.27 0.88
CA VAL A 158 7.61 -5.82 0.88
C VAL A 158 8.55 -5.17 -0.11
N THR A 159 8.04 -4.19 -0.83
CA THR A 159 8.86 -3.28 -1.65
C THR A 159 9.31 -2.10 -0.82
N SER A 160 10.52 -1.62 -1.09
CA SER A 160 11.11 -0.45 -0.46
C SER A 160 11.68 0.47 -1.54
N LEU A 161 11.27 1.71 -1.52
CA LEU A 161 11.89 2.76 -2.33
C LEU A 161 13.19 3.15 -1.64
N ASP A 162 14.30 2.52 -2.04
CA ASP A 162 15.63 2.70 -1.41
C ASP A 162 16.28 4.05 -1.81
N HIS A 163 15.50 5.12 -1.69
CA HIS A 163 15.90 6.50 -1.95
C HIS A 163 15.03 7.48 -1.16
N GLU A 164 15.56 8.64 -0.88
CA GLU A 164 14.82 9.70 -0.19
C GLU A 164 13.91 10.46 -1.15
N THR A 165 12.85 11.08 -0.62
CA THR A 165 11.93 11.92 -1.42
C THR A 165 12.67 13.02 -2.19
N LEU A 166 13.73 13.59 -1.60
CA LEU A 166 14.56 14.60 -2.26
C LEU A 166 15.37 14.03 -3.43
N ASP A 167 15.73 12.75 -3.41
CA ASP A 167 16.40 12.10 -4.53
C ASP A 167 15.51 12.05 -5.78
N VAL A 168 14.21 11.85 -5.59
CA VAL A 168 13.23 11.84 -6.67
C VAL A 168 13.23 13.18 -7.39
N THR A 169 13.11 14.28 -6.64
CA THR A 169 13.11 15.63 -7.22
C THR A 169 14.44 15.99 -7.88
N ALA A 170 15.56 15.50 -7.35
CA ALA A 170 16.90 15.80 -7.87
C ALA A 170 17.30 14.95 -9.10
N LYS A 171 16.83 13.68 -9.15
CA LYS A 171 17.30 12.69 -10.12
C LYS A 171 16.27 12.33 -11.19
N CYS A 172 14.99 12.68 -11.00
CA CYS A 172 13.90 12.36 -11.90
C CYS A 172 13.37 13.63 -12.57
N PRO A 173 13.84 13.96 -13.79
CA PRO A 173 13.31 15.09 -14.54
C PRO A 173 11.77 14.94 -14.73
N GLY A 174 11.03 16.04 -14.56
CA GLY A 174 9.57 16.04 -14.67
C GLY A 174 8.81 15.60 -13.43
N TYR A 175 9.47 15.04 -12.41
CA TYR A 175 8.85 14.81 -11.12
C TYR A 175 8.84 16.12 -10.33
N THR A 176 7.67 16.68 -10.14
CA THR A 176 7.49 17.89 -9.31
C THR A 176 6.68 17.53 -8.07
N LEU A 177 6.76 18.37 -7.03
CA LEU A 177 5.90 18.23 -5.85
C LEU A 177 4.39 18.38 -6.15
N LYS A 178 4.03 18.73 -7.39
CA LYS A 178 2.65 18.81 -7.88
C LYS A 178 2.17 17.56 -8.62
N GLY A 179 3.04 16.59 -8.82
CA GLY A 179 2.77 15.35 -9.55
C GLY A 179 3.83 15.04 -10.60
N ILE A 180 3.61 13.94 -11.32
CA ILE A 180 4.45 13.47 -12.42
C ILE A 180 3.87 14.03 -13.71
N GLU A 181 4.67 14.73 -14.52
CA GLU A 181 4.26 15.10 -15.88
C GLU A 181 4.20 13.83 -16.74
N GLU A 182 3.12 13.66 -17.51
CA GLU A 182 2.77 12.40 -18.20
C GLU A 182 3.89 11.82 -19.09
N ASP A 183 4.76 12.66 -19.67
CA ASP A 183 5.84 12.24 -20.56
C ASP A 183 7.13 11.77 -19.85
N HIS A 184 7.19 11.82 -18.52
CA HIS A 184 8.43 11.57 -17.75
C HIS A 184 8.27 10.49 -16.66
N MET A 185 7.38 9.55 -16.88
CA MET A 185 7.00 8.55 -15.85
C MET A 185 8.06 7.49 -15.54
N VAL A 186 9.13 7.39 -16.30
CA VAL A 186 10.17 6.36 -16.11
C VAL A 186 11.40 6.95 -15.45
N CYS A 187 11.47 6.89 -14.14
CA CYS A 187 12.66 7.22 -13.37
C CYS A 187 13.16 6.01 -12.59
N SER A 188 14.25 5.40 -13.05
CA SER A 188 14.84 4.23 -12.42
C SER A 188 15.72 4.65 -11.24
N LEU A 189 15.13 4.68 -10.05
CA LEU A 189 15.84 4.84 -8.79
C LEU A 189 16.08 3.48 -8.12
N PRO A 190 17.08 3.37 -7.22
CA PRO A 190 17.30 2.14 -6.45
C PRO A 190 16.06 1.72 -5.66
N PHE A 191 15.82 0.42 -5.60
CA PHE A 191 14.79 -0.16 -4.75
C PHE A 191 15.22 -1.51 -4.19
N LYS A 192 14.48 -1.98 -3.20
CA LYS A 192 14.62 -3.32 -2.62
C LYS A 192 13.30 -4.07 -2.67
N VAL A 193 13.41 -5.39 -2.75
CA VAL A 193 12.35 -6.32 -2.37
C VAL A 193 12.88 -7.10 -1.18
N ILE A 194 12.12 -7.16 -0.11
CA ILE A 194 12.55 -7.78 1.14
C ILE A 194 11.52 -8.83 1.53
N GLU A 195 12.01 -10.01 1.83
CA GLU A 195 11.26 -11.08 2.46
C GLU A 195 11.50 -11.05 3.96
N LEU A 196 10.43 -10.87 4.73
CA LEU A 196 10.44 -10.88 6.19
C LEU A 196 9.71 -12.12 6.72
N SER A 197 10.17 -12.68 7.81
CA SER A 197 9.44 -13.70 8.56
C SER A 197 8.15 -13.11 9.15
N ALA A 198 7.00 -13.72 8.88
CA ALA A 198 5.73 -13.31 9.48
C ALA A 198 5.68 -13.53 11.00
N LYS A 199 6.61 -14.33 11.55
CA LYS A 199 6.65 -14.64 12.98
C LYS A 199 7.15 -13.47 13.83
N ASP A 200 8.19 -12.76 13.34
CA ASP A 200 8.96 -11.81 14.13
C ASP A 200 9.55 -10.63 13.33
N LEU A 201 9.18 -10.50 12.06
CA LEU A 201 9.68 -9.50 11.10
C LEU A 201 11.21 -9.55 10.89
N THR A 202 11.89 -10.64 11.19
CA THR A 202 13.30 -10.80 10.81
C THR A 202 13.45 -10.93 9.31
N ALA A 203 14.47 -10.28 8.72
CA ALA A 203 14.73 -10.40 7.28
C ALA A 203 15.23 -11.80 6.94
N VAL A 204 14.58 -12.44 5.97
CA VAL A 204 14.93 -13.74 5.39
C VAL A 204 15.80 -13.52 4.15
N ASN A 205 15.32 -12.72 3.21
CA ASN A 205 16.02 -12.36 1.99
C ASN A 205 15.92 -10.86 1.70
N ILE A 206 16.96 -10.29 1.07
CA ILE A 206 17.00 -8.89 0.64
C ILE A 206 17.53 -8.84 -0.79
N PHE A 207 16.69 -8.44 -1.73
CA PHE A 207 17.03 -8.25 -3.13
C PHE A 207 17.20 -6.75 -3.42
N THR A 208 18.38 -6.34 -3.89
CA THR A 208 18.70 -4.92 -4.13
C THR A 208 18.87 -4.65 -5.62
N PHE A 209 18.20 -3.62 -6.11
CA PHE A 209 18.17 -3.23 -7.53
C PHE A 209 18.65 -1.80 -7.69
N ASN A 210 19.96 -1.63 -7.93
CA ASN A 210 20.60 -0.31 -8.10
C ASN A 210 20.46 0.25 -9.52
N LYS A 211 20.41 -0.64 -10.53
CA LYS A 211 20.21 -0.31 -11.94
C LYS A 211 19.18 -1.27 -12.50
N ASN A 212 18.00 -0.81 -12.84
CA ASN A 212 16.90 -1.65 -13.24
C ASN A 212 16.02 -0.96 -14.29
N LYS A 213 15.09 -1.73 -14.86
CA LYS A 213 14.07 -1.24 -15.80
C LYS A 213 12.72 -0.99 -15.12
N ALA A 214 12.64 -1.18 -13.80
CA ALA A 214 11.48 -0.89 -13.00
C ALA A 214 11.65 0.49 -12.36
N ALA A 215 10.60 1.29 -12.38
CA ALA A 215 10.54 2.57 -11.71
C ALA A 215 9.43 2.49 -10.64
N PHE A 216 9.69 3.00 -9.46
CA PHE A 216 8.72 3.09 -8.36
C PHE A 216 7.93 1.78 -8.12
N PRO A 217 8.60 0.66 -7.78
CA PRO A 217 7.92 -0.59 -7.49
C PRO A 217 7.04 -0.43 -6.25
N THR A 218 5.81 -0.95 -6.34
CA THR A 218 4.83 -0.84 -5.27
C THR A 218 4.50 -2.16 -4.61
N VAL A 219 4.62 -3.27 -5.34
CA VAL A 219 4.25 -4.59 -4.82
C VAL A 219 5.21 -5.66 -5.36
N ALA A 220 5.51 -6.66 -4.53
CA ALA A 220 6.26 -7.85 -4.92
C ALA A 220 5.42 -9.10 -4.59
N LEU A 221 5.16 -9.92 -5.59
CA LEU A 221 4.36 -11.15 -5.48
C LEU A 221 5.23 -12.36 -5.82
N PRO A 222 5.55 -13.24 -4.86
CA PRO A 222 6.23 -14.50 -5.14
C PRO A 222 5.30 -15.47 -5.89
N ASP A 223 5.85 -16.19 -6.85
CA ASP A 223 5.18 -17.23 -7.64
C ASP A 223 6.19 -18.29 -8.06
N GLY A 224 6.24 -19.40 -7.34
CA GLY A 224 7.25 -20.45 -7.49
C GLY A 224 8.67 -19.89 -7.35
N ASP A 225 9.51 -20.10 -8.38
CA ASP A 225 10.91 -19.64 -8.41
C ASP A 225 11.05 -18.18 -8.86
N SER A 226 9.98 -17.43 -8.97
CA SER A 226 9.98 -16.05 -9.46
C SER A 226 9.26 -15.11 -8.52
N VAL A 227 9.71 -13.86 -8.48
CA VAL A 227 9.01 -12.79 -7.79
C VAL A 227 8.61 -11.76 -8.84
N TRP A 228 7.32 -11.50 -8.95
CA TRP A 228 6.73 -10.50 -9.82
C TRP A 228 6.67 -9.16 -9.11
N VAL A 229 7.05 -8.10 -9.79
CA VAL A 229 7.07 -6.74 -9.24
C VAL A 229 6.17 -5.85 -10.07
N GLY A 230 5.19 -5.24 -9.41
CA GLY A 230 4.31 -4.20 -9.97
C GLY A 230 4.80 -2.80 -9.64
N SER A 231 4.36 -1.83 -10.43
CA SER A 231 4.71 -0.42 -10.27
C SER A 231 3.53 0.46 -10.67
N PHE A 232 3.37 1.61 -10.03
CA PHE A 232 2.35 2.58 -10.44
C PHE A 232 2.77 3.44 -11.64
N SER A 233 4.05 3.40 -12.03
CA SER A 233 4.60 4.26 -13.09
C SER A 233 5.04 3.51 -14.35
N LEU A 234 4.82 2.19 -14.42
CA LEU A 234 5.19 1.37 -15.56
C LEU A 234 3.97 0.74 -16.25
N ASP A 235 4.09 0.54 -17.54
CA ASP A 235 3.13 -0.16 -18.40
C ASP A 235 3.33 -1.69 -18.43
N ARG A 236 4.18 -2.24 -17.55
CA ARG A 236 4.60 -3.64 -17.55
C ARG A 236 4.89 -4.16 -16.15
N LEU A 237 4.78 -5.46 -16.00
CA LEU A 237 5.31 -6.18 -14.84
C LEU A 237 6.76 -6.60 -15.14
N VAL A 238 7.58 -6.63 -14.11
CA VAL A 238 8.92 -7.21 -14.16
C VAL A 238 9.02 -8.37 -13.18
N SER A 239 9.94 -9.31 -13.42
CA SER A 239 10.18 -10.41 -12.49
C SER A 239 11.67 -10.69 -12.35
N PHE A 240 12.03 -11.31 -11.24
CA PHE A 240 13.36 -11.83 -10.98
C PHE A 240 13.28 -13.24 -10.38
N LYS A 241 14.39 -13.97 -10.38
CA LYS A 241 14.48 -15.29 -9.74
C LYS A 241 14.69 -15.14 -8.24
N ASN A 242 13.92 -15.94 -7.50
CA ASN A 242 14.07 -16.08 -6.05
C ASN A 242 15.21 -17.04 -5.69
#